data_5b5db19f6cc98388cb755f8b248973ca
#
_entry.id   5b5db19f6cc98388cb755f8b248973ca
#
_cell.length_a   1.000
_cell.length_b   1.000
_cell.length_c   1.000
_cell.angle_alpha   90.00
_cell.angle_beta   90.00
_cell.angle_gamma   90.00
#
_symmetry.space_group_name_H-M   'P 1'
#
loop_
_entity.id
_entity.type
_entity.pdbx_description
1 polymer ?
#
loop_
_entity_poly.entity_id
_entity_poly.type
_entity_poly.pdbx_seq_one_letter_code
_entity_poly.pdbx_strand_id
1 'polypeptide(L)'
;MAYSYNGDAAARLAAAYRADAEPFPTSDAMDFPGSDQDREVAALLRELFFPRCWNATPLVRDERTVAERLDDLGALLCAGIRPYGTAEPDATVTTVVERLPAIRSLLKKDVEAAYKGDPAAKSHLEVIRSYPGLFAIMIQRVAHELYEAGEPEYARELTEYAKTRTGIDVHPGAEIGEYFFVDHGTGVVIGETATVGDRVRIYQDVTLGALHFEEEEGAEHALAKGYERHPDVGSHVVIGAGTKVLGAVTVGDHVSIGANSWVTEDVPANTKVYVSDHPTQERKQTD
;
A
#
# COMPACT_ATOMS: atom_id res chain seq x y z
N MET A 1 4.41 -31.65 -29.34
CA MET A 1 5.48 -32.34 -28.58
C MET A 1 5.73 -31.51 -27.35
N ALA A 2 5.74 -32.10 -26.15
CA ALA A 2 6.12 -31.42 -24.92
C ALA A 2 7.63 -31.11 -24.97
N TYR A 3 8.03 -29.91 -24.51
CA TYR A 3 9.44 -29.55 -24.37
C TYR A 3 10.12 -30.48 -23.37
N SER A 4 11.29 -30.99 -23.69
CA SER A 4 12.12 -31.81 -22.81
C SER A 4 13.53 -31.22 -22.76
N TYR A 5 13.95 -30.80 -21.60
CA TYR A 5 15.27 -30.23 -21.39
C TYR A 5 16.34 -31.33 -21.25
N ASN A 6 17.40 -31.25 -22.05
CA ASN A 6 18.47 -32.28 -22.11
C ASN A 6 19.87 -31.71 -21.77
N GLY A 7 19.96 -30.47 -21.21
CA GLY A 7 21.23 -29.84 -20.85
C GLY A 7 21.63 -30.10 -19.38
N ASP A 8 22.70 -29.46 -18.95
CA ASP A 8 23.27 -29.58 -17.59
C ASP A 8 22.84 -28.48 -16.61
N ALA A 9 21.96 -27.54 -17.02
CA ALA A 9 21.57 -26.43 -16.21
C ALA A 9 20.88 -26.86 -14.88
N ALA A 10 20.10 -27.96 -14.93
CA ALA A 10 19.48 -28.48 -13.70
C ALA A 10 20.52 -28.92 -12.67
N ALA A 11 21.59 -29.60 -13.11
CA ALA A 11 22.66 -30.00 -12.21
C ALA A 11 23.45 -28.78 -11.67
N ARG A 12 23.70 -27.77 -12.52
CA ARG A 12 24.39 -26.53 -12.11
C ARG A 12 23.56 -25.72 -11.13
N LEU A 13 22.25 -25.55 -11.37
CA LEU A 13 21.35 -24.87 -10.45
C LEU A 13 21.26 -25.58 -9.11
N ALA A 14 21.08 -26.90 -9.11
CA ALA A 14 21.06 -27.68 -7.88
C ALA A 14 22.39 -27.61 -7.11
N ALA A 15 23.54 -27.50 -7.79
CA ALA A 15 24.81 -27.27 -7.16
C ALA A 15 24.92 -25.85 -6.56
N ALA A 16 24.42 -24.83 -7.28
CA ALA A 16 24.37 -23.44 -6.81
C ALA A 16 23.51 -23.33 -5.54
N TYR A 17 22.30 -23.89 -5.53
CA TYR A 17 21.41 -23.87 -4.35
C TYR A 17 22.07 -24.46 -3.09
N ARG A 18 22.86 -25.55 -3.25
CA ARG A 18 23.61 -26.14 -2.12
C ARG A 18 24.82 -25.32 -1.66
N ALA A 19 25.27 -24.40 -2.51
CA ALA A 19 26.40 -23.51 -2.21
C ALA A 19 25.96 -22.14 -1.68
N ASP A 20 24.66 -21.85 -1.68
CA ASP A 20 24.13 -20.62 -1.14
C ASP A 20 24.49 -20.49 0.35
N ALA A 21 24.81 -19.27 0.75
CA ALA A 21 25.14 -18.87 2.11
C ALA A 21 24.52 -17.50 2.38
N GLU A 22 24.46 -17.11 3.65
CA GLU A 22 23.99 -15.76 4.01
C GLU A 22 24.57 -14.69 3.06
N PRO A 23 23.76 -13.69 2.65
CA PRO A 23 22.42 -13.35 3.16
C PRO A 23 21.24 -14.04 2.44
N PHE A 24 21.48 -15.00 1.54
CA PHE A 24 20.42 -15.69 0.84
C PHE A 24 19.80 -16.79 1.72
N PRO A 25 18.47 -17.02 1.64
CA PRO A 25 17.82 -18.10 2.38
C PRO A 25 18.43 -19.45 2.01
N THR A 26 18.98 -20.16 3.00
CA THR A 26 19.63 -21.46 2.82
C THR A 26 18.93 -22.58 3.58
N SER A 27 17.92 -22.22 4.39
CA SER A 27 17.24 -23.18 5.25
C SER A 27 16.12 -23.90 4.50
N ASP A 28 16.13 -25.23 4.57
CA ASP A 28 15.00 -26.06 4.14
C ASP A 28 13.75 -25.88 5.02
N ALA A 29 13.84 -25.08 6.09
CA ALA A 29 12.78 -24.84 7.07
C ALA A 29 11.91 -23.60 6.81
N MET A 30 12.18 -22.84 5.75
CA MET A 30 11.35 -21.71 5.37
C MET A 30 10.12 -22.21 4.59
N ASP A 31 9.05 -22.46 5.32
CA ASP A 31 7.76 -22.90 4.75
C ASP A 31 6.92 -21.65 4.39
N PHE A 32 7.30 -20.99 3.30
CA PHE A 32 6.51 -19.86 2.80
C PHE A 32 5.17 -20.37 2.25
N PRO A 33 4.08 -19.72 2.60
CA PRO A 33 2.78 -20.05 2.04
C PRO A 33 2.77 -19.86 0.51
N GLY A 34 1.87 -20.58 -0.15
CA GLY A 34 1.73 -20.47 -1.61
C GLY A 34 1.30 -19.07 -2.06
N SER A 35 1.61 -18.74 -3.31
CA SER A 35 1.35 -17.41 -3.94
C SER A 35 -0.12 -16.92 -3.91
N ASP A 36 -1.06 -17.75 -3.49
CA ASP A 36 -2.49 -17.40 -3.39
C ASP A 36 -2.89 -16.86 -2.02
N GLN A 37 -2.02 -16.91 -1.01
CA GLN A 37 -2.35 -16.53 0.37
C GLN A 37 -2.80 -15.06 0.48
N ASP A 38 -2.07 -14.13 -0.10
CA ASP A 38 -2.42 -12.70 -0.03
C ASP A 38 -3.76 -12.42 -0.69
N ARG A 39 -4.10 -13.20 -1.72
CA ARG A 39 -5.43 -13.16 -2.35
C ARG A 39 -6.52 -13.61 -1.38
N GLU A 40 -6.27 -14.65 -0.59
CA GLU A 40 -7.22 -15.17 0.39
C GLU A 40 -7.38 -14.20 1.56
N VAL A 41 -6.29 -13.64 2.08
CA VAL A 41 -6.31 -12.55 3.08
C VAL A 41 -7.16 -11.38 2.56
N ALA A 42 -6.89 -10.88 1.35
CA ALA A 42 -7.63 -9.77 0.77
C ALA A 42 -9.13 -10.11 0.57
N ALA A 43 -9.47 -11.35 0.24
CA ALA A 43 -10.86 -11.79 0.09
C ALA A 43 -11.59 -11.78 1.45
N LEU A 44 -10.98 -12.33 2.50
CA LEU A 44 -11.56 -12.32 3.85
C LEU A 44 -11.71 -10.90 4.40
N LEU A 45 -10.73 -10.03 4.19
CA LEU A 45 -10.82 -8.62 4.59
C LEU A 45 -12.01 -7.91 3.92
N ARG A 46 -12.22 -8.13 2.62
CA ARG A 46 -13.39 -7.60 1.92
C ARG A 46 -14.72 -8.08 2.52
N GLU A 47 -14.79 -9.35 2.89
CA GLU A 47 -15.97 -9.94 3.53
C GLU A 47 -16.24 -9.34 4.90
N LEU A 48 -15.19 -9.23 5.72
CA LEU A 48 -15.28 -8.71 7.09
C LEU A 48 -15.61 -7.22 7.11
N PHE A 49 -14.96 -6.42 6.27
CA PHE A 49 -15.17 -4.98 6.25
C PHE A 49 -16.47 -4.56 5.55
N PHE A 50 -16.87 -5.28 4.48
CA PHE A 50 -18.03 -4.95 3.67
C PHE A 50 -18.92 -6.18 3.46
N PRO A 51 -19.50 -6.73 4.55
CA PRO A 51 -20.39 -7.88 4.45
C PRO A 51 -21.54 -7.61 3.49
N ARG A 52 -21.91 -8.57 2.65
CA ARG A 52 -22.90 -8.52 1.57
C ARG A 52 -22.43 -7.85 0.27
N CYS A 53 -21.25 -7.27 0.22
CA CYS A 53 -20.76 -6.66 -1.03
C CYS A 53 -20.03 -7.65 -1.94
N TRP A 54 -19.50 -8.76 -1.40
CA TRP A 54 -18.58 -9.63 -2.13
C TRP A 54 -19.02 -11.10 -2.28
N ASN A 55 -19.91 -11.61 -1.45
CA ASN A 55 -20.34 -13.00 -1.45
C ASN A 55 -21.76 -13.20 -1.95
N ALA A 56 -22.00 -14.33 -2.63
CA ALA A 56 -23.33 -14.80 -2.99
C ALA A 56 -24.16 -15.17 -1.74
N THR A 57 -23.49 -15.71 -0.71
CA THR A 57 -24.10 -15.96 0.60
C THR A 57 -23.66 -14.82 1.54
N PRO A 58 -24.59 -13.99 2.02
CA PRO A 58 -24.25 -12.93 2.94
C PRO A 58 -23.59 -13.50 4.19
N LEU A 59 -22.49 -12.89 4.64
CA LEU A 59 -21.95 -13.15 5.95
C LEU A 59 -23.07 -12.92 6.97
N VAL A 60 -23.44 -13.98 7.69
CA VAL A 60 -24.43 -13.89 8.76
C VAL A 60 -23.81 -13.03 9.85
N ARG A 61 -24.53 -11.98 10.29
CA ARG A 61 -24.00 -10.96 11.21
C ARG A 61 -24.02 -11.41 12.67
N ASP A 62 -24.09 -12.70 12.91
CA ASP A 62 -23.97 -13.23 14.26
C ASP A 62 -22.49 -13.35 14.66
N GLU A 63 -22.27 -13.25 15.95
CA GLU A 63 -20.94 -13.25 16.54
C GLU A 63 -20.15 -14.51 16.19
N ARG A 64 -20.81 -15.66 16.15
CA ARG A 64 -20.17 -16.95 15.85
C ARG A 64 -19.58 -16.98 14.44
N THR A 65 -20.37 -16.58 13.43
CA THR A 65 -19.91 -16.57 12.04
C THR A 65 -18.77 -15.55 11.83
N VAL A 66 -18.84 -14.40 12.52
CA VAL A 66 -17.75 -13.42 12.47
C VAL A 66 -16.50 -14.00 13.12
N ALA A 67 -16.61 -14.67 14.29
CA ALA A 67 -15.47 -15.30 14.96
C ALA A 67 -14.79 -16.36 14.07
N GLU A 68 -15.58 -17.23 13.41
CA GLU A 68 -15.04 -18.23 12.46
C GLU A 68 -14.23 -17.56 11.33
N ARG A 69 -14.67 -16.39 10.81
CA ARG A 69 -13.91 -15.66 9.79
C ARG A 69 -12.67 -14.97 10.31
N LEU A 70 -12.69 -14.52 11.56
CA LEU A 70 -11.50 -13.99 12.22
C LEU A 70 -10.47 -15.08 12.49
N ASP A 71 -10.92 -16.28 12.86
CA ASP A 71 -10.04 -17.44 13.00
C ASP A 71 -9.37 -17.82 11.66
N ASP A 72 -10.15 -17.87 10.56
CA ASP A 72 -9.62 -18.12 9.22
C ASP A 72 -8.57 -17.04 8.82
N LEU A 73 -8.88 -15.76 9.03
CA LEU A 73 -7.95 -14.66 8.75
C LEU A 73 -6.71 -14.74 9.62
N GLY A 74 -6.88 -14.98 10.92
CA GLY A 74 -5.79 -15.11 11.87
C GLY A 74 -4.82 -16.24 11.47
N ALA A 75 -5.36 -17.39 11.06
CA ALA A 75 -4.53 -18.50 10.59
C ALA A 75 -3.69 -18.13 9.35
N LEU A 76 -4.26 -17.40 8.39
CA LEU A 76 -3.53 -16.92 7.21
C LEU A 76 -2.44 -15.90 7.59
N LEU A 77 -2.76 -14.93 8.45
CA LEU A 77 -1.78 -13.93 8.88
C LEU A 77 -0.64 -14.59 9.67
N CYS A 78 -0.93 -15.55 10.57
CA CYS A 78 0.10 -16.32 11.27
C CYS A 78 1.00 -17.10 10.30
N ALA A 79 0.41 -17.72 9.27
CA ALA A 79 1.18 -18.42 8.25
C ALA A 79 2.08 -17.46 7.44
N GLY A 80 1.64 -16.22 7.21
CA GLY A 80 2.40 -15.20 6.50
C GLY A 80 3.61 -14.67 7.27
N ILE A 81 3.45 -14.39 8.57
CA ILE A 81 4.54 -13.83 9.38
C ILE A 81 5.55 -14.89 9.89
N ARG A 82 5.12 -16.13 10.05
CA ARG A 82 5.96 -17.19 10.60
C ARG A 82 7.28 -17.43 9.87
N PRO A 83 7.33 -17.41 8.52
CA PRO A 83 8.59 -17.59 7.79
C PRO A 83 9.64 -16.49 8.05
N TYR A 84 9.21 -15.33 8.50
CA TYR A 84 10.09 -14.19 8.84
C TYR A 84 10.67 -14.27 10.27
N GLY A 85 10.40 -15.36 10.98
CA GLY A 85 11.03 -15.64 12.28
C GLY A 85 10.28 -15.12 13.49
N THR A 86 9.02 -14.73 13.34
CA THR A 86 8.17 -14.27 14.45
C THR A 86 8.08 -15.30 15.55
N ALA A 87 8.46 -14.92 16.77
CA ALA A 87 8.52 -15.84 17.92
C ALA A 87 7.13 -16.26 18.42
N GLU A 88 6.18 -15.30 18.42
CA GLU A 88 4.81 -15.51 18.94
C GLU A 88 3.76 -15.02 17.92
N PRO A 89 3.60 -15.71 16.78
CA PRO A 89 2.71 -15.27 15.70
C PRO A 89 1.26 -15.04 16.15
N ASP A 90 0.75 -15.92 17.02
CA ASP A 90 -0.64 -15.83 17.50
C ASP A 90 -0.88 -14.56 18.32
N ALA A 91 0.08 -14.13 19.14
CA ALA A 91 -0.02 -12.92 19.93
C ALA A 91 0.03 -11.66 19.05
N THR A 92 0.97 -11.61 18.10
CA THR A 92 1.10 -10.54 17.12
C THR A 92 -0.20 -10.38 16.30
N VAL A 93 -0.68 -11.48 15.72
CA VAL A 93 -1.89 -11.48 14.89
C VAL A 93 -3.12 -11.12 15.71
N THR A 94 -3.23 -11.56 16.96
CA THR A 94 -4.34 -11.15 17.84
C THR A 94 -4.39 -9.64 17.99
N THR A 95 -3.24 -8.97 18.17
CA THR A 95 -3.17 -7.51 18.26
C THR A 95 -3.71 -6.84 16.99
N VAL A 96 -3.35 -7.36 15.81
CA VAL A 96 -3.84 -6.84 14.51
C VAL A 96 -5.35 -7.08 14.35
N VAL A 97 -5.84 -8.28 14.68
CA VAL A 97 -7.26 -8.64 14.58
C VAL A 97 -8.13 -7.74 15.46
N GLU A 98 -7.69 -7.41 16.67
CA GLU A 98 -8.38 -6.47 17.57
C GLU A 98 -8.51 -5.05 17.00
N ARG A 99 -7.68 -4.66 16.02
CA ARG A 99 -7.75 -3.37 15.34
C ARG A 99 -8.76 -3.34 14.19
N LEU A 100 -9.21 -4.48 13.67
CA LEU A 100 -10.10 -4.55 12.50
C LEU A 100 -11.40 -3.73 12.64
N PRO A 101 -12.07 -3.66 13.81
CA PRO A 101 -13.24 -2.80 13.96
C PRO A 101 -12.93 -1.30 13.76
N ALA A 102 -11.78 -0.84 14.24
CA ALA A 102 -11.31 0.54 14.04
C ALA A 102 -10.98 0.79 12.57
N ILE A 103 -10.22 -0.11 11.94
CA ILE A 103 -9.91 -0.05 10.50
C ILE A 103 -11.19 0.01 9.66
N ARG A 104 -12.19 -0.83 9.98
CA ARG A 104 -13.49 -0.78 9.30
C ARG A 104 -14.16 0.58 9.40
N SER A 105 -14.04 1.24 10.54
CA SER A 105 -14.58 2.58 10.74
C SER A 105 -13.85 3.62 9.86
N LEU A 106 -12.53 3.52 9.71
CA LEU A 106 -11.74 4.35 8.80
C LEU A 106 -12.15 4.11 7.34
N LEU A 107 -12.25 2.85 6.92
CA LEU A 107 -12.64 2.50 5.55
C LEU A 107 -14.03 3.00 5.16
N LYS A 108 -14.97 3.06 6.10
CA LYS A 108 -16.28 3.68 5.84
C LYS A 108 -16.16 5.19 5.58
N LYS A 109 -15.24 5.86 6.25
CA LYS A 109 -14.93 7.28 6.02
C LYS A 109 -14.26 7.47 4.65
N ASP A 110 -13.36 6.55 4.27
CA ASP A 110 -12.70 6.58 2.95
C ASP A 110 -13.71 6.35 1.81
N VAL A 111 -14.67 5.44 1.98
CA VAL A 111 -15.80 5.25 1.04
C VAL A 111 -16.63 6.52 0.90
N GLU A 112 -16.92 7.20 2.01
CA GLU A 112 -17.66 8.46 2.01
C GLU A 112 -16.88 9.58 1.31
N ALA A 113 -15.54 9.64 1.53
CA ALA A 113 -14.67 10.61 0.86
C ALA A 113 -14.64 10.39 -0.65
N ALA A 114 -14.52 9.14 -1.10
CA ALA A 114 -14.54 8.78 -2.51
C ALA A 114 -15.90 9.10 -3.16
N TYR A 115 -17.01 8.73 -2.51
CA TYR A 115 -18.35 9.01 -3.02
C TYR A 115 -18.64 10.51 -3.18
N LYS A 116 -18.20 11.32 -2.23
CA LYS A 116 -18.34 12.78 -2.27
C LYS A 116 -17.31 13.45 -3.19
N GLY A 117 -16.15 12.83 -3.32
CA GLY A 117 -14.99 13.39 -4.04
C GLY A 117 -15.02 13.14 -5.53
N ASP A 118 -15.71 12.11 -5.99
CA ASP A 118 -15.85 11.78 -7.40
C ASP A 118 -17.28 12.07 -7.89
N PRO A 119 -17.47 13.08 -8.77
CA PRO A 119 -18.79 13.37 -9.33
C PRO A 119 -19.35 12.25 -10.22
N ALA A 120 -18.54 11.29 -10.65
CA ALA A 120 -18.97 10.13 -11.43
C ALA A 120 -19.56 9.00 -10.57
N ALA A 121 -19.24 8.95 -9.27
CA ALA A 121 -19.71 7.91 -8.36
C ALA A 121 -21.24 7.90 -8.22
N LYS A 122 -21.86 6.76 -8.47
CA LYS A 122 -23.32 6.59 -8.40
C LYS A 122 -23.80 6.12 -7.03
N SER A 123 -22.95 5.41 -6.28
CA SER A 123 -23.30 4.88 -4.97
C SER A 123 -22.07 4.48 -4.17
N HIS A 124 -22.21 4.39 -2.84
CA HIS A 124 -21.18 3.80 -1.98
C HIS A 124 -20.85 2.35 -2.37
N LEU A 125 -21.86 1.60 -2.87
CA LEU A 125 -21.64 0.23 -3.32
C LEU A 125 -20.73 0.17 -4.55
N GLU A 126 -20.85 1.11 -5.48
CA GLU A 126 -19.95 1.22 -6.62
C GLU A 126 -18.52 1.49 -6.15
N VAL A 127 -18.31 2.43 -5.23
CA VAL A 127 -17.01 2.71 -4.63
C VAL A 127 -16.41 1.46 -4.01
N ILE A 128 -17.18 0.75 -3.16
CA ILE A 128 -16.71 -0.47 -2.48
C ILE A 128 -16.29 -1.56 -3.47
N ARG A 129 -17.04 -1.71 -4.58
CA ARG A 129 -16.83 -2.84 -5.50
C ARG A 129 -15.83 -2.58 -6.61
N SER A 130 -15.61 -1.33 -6.99
CA SER A 130 -14.88 -1.02 -8.22
C SER A 130 -13.68 -0.07 -8.06
N TYR A 131 -13.58 0.71 -6.98
CA TYR A 131 -12.50 1.68 -6.85
C TYR A 131 -11.18 1.03 -6.41
N PRO A 132 -10.13 1.11 -7.24
CA PRO A 132 -8.82 0.53 -6.92
C PRO A 132 -8.18 1.20 -5.70
N GLY A 133 -8.37 2.52 -5.53
CA GLY A 133 -7.87 3.27 -4.39
C GLY A 133 -8.37 2.74 -3.06
N LEU A 134 -9.68 2.43 -2.96
CA LEU A 134 -10.23 1.85 -1.72
C LEU A 134 -9.63 0.47 -1.43
N PHE A 135 -9.41 -0.35 -2.47
CA PHE A 135 -8.79 -1.66 -2.27
C PHE A 135 -7.35 -1.54 -1.77
N ALA A 136 -6.54 -0.66 -2.37
CA ALA A 136 -5.15 -0.45 -1.96
C ALA A 136 -5.08 0.04 -0.49
N ILE A 137 -5.92 1.01 -0.11
CA ILE A 137 -5.96 1.55 1.25
C ILE A 137 -6.52 0.53 2.25
N MET A 138 -7.45 -0.32 1.87
CA MET A 138 -7.93 -1.40 2.73
C MET A 138 -6.80 -2.35 3.12
N ILE A 139 -5.98 -2.75 2.17
CA ILE A 139 -4.82 -3.62 2.44
C ILE A 139 -3.76 -2.85 3.24
N GLN A 140 -3.45 -1.60 2.86
CA GLN A 140 -2.45 -0.79 3.54
C GLN A 140 -2.79 -0.59 5.03
N ARG A 141 -4.04 -0.29 5.39
CA ARG A 141 -4.43 -0.09 6.79
C ARG A 141 -4.23 -1.34 7.65
N VAL A 142 -4.44 -2.55 7.09
CA VAL A 142 -4.16 -3.80 7.80
C VAL A 142 -2.66 -4.09 7.85
N ALA A 143 -1.96 -3.87 6.75
CA ALA A 143 -0.51 -4.02 6.66
C ALA A 143 0.22 -3.04 7.58
N HIS A 144 -0.30 -1.84 7.78
CA HIS A 144 0.23 -0.87 8.73
C HIS A 144 0.20 -1.40 10.18
N GLU A 145 -0.90 -2.03 10.61
CA GLU A 145 -0.96 -2.64 11.94
C GLU A 145 0.02 -3.82 12.10
N LEU A 146 0.29 -4.56 11.02
CA LEU A 146 1.34 -5.60 11.03
C LEU A 146 2.74 -4.96 11.12
N TYR A 147 2.98 -3.89 10.36
CA TYR A 147 4.23 -3.13 10.38
C TYR A 147 4.52 -2.60 11.79
N GLU A 148 3.53 -1.97 12.43
CA GLU A 148 3.62 -1.45 13.81
C GLU A 148 3.77 -2.57 14.86
N ALA A 149 3.25 -3.76 14.56
CA ALA A 149 3.44 -4.94 15.40
C ALA A 149 4.82 -5.62 15.24
N GLY A 150 5.69 -5.07 14.39
CA GLY A 150 7.05 -5.56 14.18
C GLY A 150 7.20 -6.60 13.07
N GLU A 151 6.24 -6.67 12.14
CA GLU A 151 6.24 -7.60 11.01
C GLU A 151 6.34 -6.86 9.66
N PRO A 152 7.41 -6.06 9.43
CA PRO A 152 7.52 -5.18 8.27
C PRO A 152 7.61 -5.93 6.93
N GLU A 153 8.21 -7.13 6.90
CA GLU A 153 8.42 -7.89 5.68
C GLU A 153 7.09 -8.41 5.13
N TYR A 154 6.28 -9.06 5.95
CA TYR A 154 4.97 -9.56 5.50
C TYR A 154 3.98 -8.41 5.26
N ALA A 155 4.04 -7.36 6.06
CA ALA A 155 3.28 -6.13 5.80
C ALA A 155 3.58 -5.57 4.40
N ARG A 156 4.87 -5.56 4.00
CA ARG A 156 5.29 -5.13 2.66
C ARG A 156 4.79 -6.08 1.57
N GLU A 157 4.84 -7.39 1.78
CA GLU A 157 4.32 -8.39 0.85
C GLU A 157 2.84 -8.15 0.55
N LEU A 158 2.02 -7.92 1.56
CA LEU A 158 0.60 -7.59 1.39
C LEU A 158 0.38 -6.30 0.59
N THR A 159 1.16 -5.24 0.84
CA THR A 159 1.02 -4.00 0.06
C THR A 159 1.51 -4.14 -1.37
N GLU A 160 2.54 -4.95 -1.65
CA GLU A 160 2.96 -5.29 -3.02
C GLU A 160 1.88 -6.11 -3.75
N TYR A 161 1.17 -7.01 -3.05
CA TYR A 161 0.00 -7.68 -3.64
C TYR A 161 -1.07 -6.65 -4.07
N ALA A 162 -1.39 -5.68 -3.22
CA ALA A 162 -2.34 -4.61 -3.58
C ALA A 162 -1.84 -3.79 -4.79
N LYS A 163 -0.55 -3.45 -4.81
CA LYS A 163 0.10 -2.73 -5.91
C LYS A 163 0.02 -3.49 -7.24
N THR A 164 0.25 -4.80 -7.25
CA THR A 164 0.15 -5.61 -8.48
C THR A 164 -1.25 -5.57 -9.09
N ARG A 165 -2.29 -5.36 -8.31
CA ARG A 165 -3.69 -5.30 -8.75
C ARG A 165 -4.18 -3.91 -9.13
N THR A 166 -3.58 -2.88 -8.56
CA THR A 166 -4.10 -1.50 -8.64
C THR A 166 -3.14 -0.52 -9.30
N GLY A 167 -1.85 -0.83 -9.31
CA GLY A 167 -0.79 0.09 -9.68
C GLY A 167 -0.59 1.20 -8.63
N ILE A 168 -1.09 1.02 -7.39
CA ILE A 168 -0.98 1.97 -6.27
C ILE A 168 0.00 1.38 -5.26
N ASP A 169 1.11 2.05 -5.05
CA ASP A 169 2.18 1.67 -4.13
C ASP A 169 2.12 2.53 -2.86
N VAL A 170 1.59 1.97 -1.77
CA VAL A 170 1.62 2.63 -0.46
C VAL A 170 2.39 1.76 0.49
N HIS A 171 3.50 2.29 1.02
CA HIS A 171 4.31 1.56 1.98
C HIS A 171 3.53 1.31 3.28
N PRO A 172 3.65 0.13 3.92
CA PRO A 172 2.91 -0.15 5.16
C PRO A 172 3.30 0.77 6.32
N GLY A 173 4.53 1.31 6.33
CA GLY A 173 4.98 2.29 7.32
C GLY A 173 4.36 3.69 7.16
N ALA A 174 3.73 4.00 6.02
CA ALA A 174 3.09 5.29 5.83
C ALA A 174 1.87 5.47 6.74
N GLU A 175 1.79 6.63 7.40
CA GLU A 175 0.64 7.01 8.24
C GLU A 175 -0.42 7.68 7.40
N ILE A 176 -1.65 7.12 7.36
CA ILE A 176 -2.75 7.64 6.54
C ILE A 176 -3.95 7.99 7.42
N GLY A 177 -4.31 9.26 7.45
CA GLY A 177 -5.44 9.80 8.19
C GLY A 177 -6.82 9.33 7.69
N GLU A 178 -7.87 9.98 8.18
CA GLU A 178 -9.26 9.68 7.89
C GLU A 178 -9.78 10.34 6.60
N TYR A 179 -10.81 9.76 5.98
CA TYR A 179 -11.41 10.30 4.75
C TYR A 179 -10.40 10.45 3.61
N PHE A 180 -9.45 9.55 3.53
CA PHE A 180 -8.45 9.55 2.47
C PHE A 180 -9.04 9.01 1.17
N PHE A 181 -8.77 9.69 0.06
CA PHE A 181 -9.28 9.30 -1.25
C PHE A 181 -8.18 9.32 -2.32
N VAL A 182 -7.93 8.16 -2.90
CA VAL A 182 -7.10 7.98 -4.09
C VAL A 182 -8.01 7.83 -5.29
N ASP A 183 -8.05 8.83 -6.16
CA ASP A 183 -8.84 8.82 -7.39
C ASP A 183 -8.00 8.29 -8.56
N HIS A 184 -8.54 7.35 -9.35
CA HIS A 184 -7.85 6.58 -10.38
C HIS A 184 -6.67 5.77 -9.84
N GLY A 185 -5.65 6.39 -9.35
CA GLY A 185 -4.59 5.88 -8.49
C GLY A 185 -3.40 5.23 -9.21
N THR A 186 -3.50 4.83 -10.47
CA THR A 186 -2.39 4.20 -11.19
C THR A 186 -1.14 5.05 -11.10
N GLY A 187 -0.01 4.44 -10.69
CA GLY A 187 1.28 5.12 -10.56
C GLY A 187 1.45 5.97 -9.28
N VAL A 188 0.48 5.94 -8.37
CA VAL A 188 0.66 6.55 -7.04
C VAL A 188 1.74 5.82 -6.27
N VAL A 189 2.63 6.59 -5.62
CA VAL A 189 3.64 6.09 -4.69
C VAL A 189 3.59 6.91 -3.41
N ILE A 190 3.44 6.25 -2.26
CA ILE A 190 3.54 6.87 -0.93
C ILE A 190 4.61 6.10 -0.15
N GLY A 191 5.71 6.80 0.18
CA GLY A 191 6.90 6.21 0.78
C GLY A 191 6.73 5.90 2.28
N GLU A 192 7.69 5.16 2.82
CA GLU A 192 7.69 4.56 4.16
C GLU A 192 7.42 5.56 5.29
N THR A 193 8.10 6.70 5.28
CA THR A 193 8.03 7.69 6.36
C THR A 193 7.09 8.86 6.04
N ALA A 194 6.22 8.71 5.03
CA ALA A 194 5.25 9.74 4.70
C ALA A 194 4.11 9.77 5.70
N THR A 195 3.70 10.98 6.12
CA THR A 195 2.48 11.17 6.88
C THR A 195 1.43 11.91 6.02
N VAL A 196 0.18 11.49 6.11
CA VAL A 196 -0.94 12.07 5.38
C VAL A 196 -2.09 12.32 6.33
N GLY A 197 -2.46 13.57 6.50
CA GLY A 197 -3.53 14.00 7.39
C GLY A 197 -4.94 13.61 6.90
N ASP A 198 -5.94 14.15 7.55
CA ASP A 198 -7.34 13.86 7.27
C ASP A 198 -7.84 14.56 6.00
N ARG A 199 -8.80 13.93 5.31
CA ARG A 199 -9.50 14.52 4.14
C ARG A 199 -8.56 14.91 3.00
N VAL A 200 -7.52 14.12 2.80
CA VAL A 200 -6.60 14.31 1.69
C VAL A 200 -7.11 13.55 0.47
N ARG A 201 -7.00 14.19 -0.70
CA ARG A 201 -7.30 13.58 -2.00
C ARG A 201 -6.08 13.64 -2.89
N ILE A 202 -5.74 12.51 -3.48
CA ILE A 202 -4.66 12.40 -4.47
C ILE A 202 -5.17 11.73 -5.74
N TYR A 203 -4.55 12.06 -6.86
CA TYR A 203 -4.88 11.52 -8.17
C TYR A 203 -3.78 10.59 -8.67
N GLN A 204 -3.99 10.00 -9.84
CA GLN A 204 -3.02 9.11 -10.47
C GLN A 204 -1.64 9.76 -10.62
N ASP A 205 -0.61 8.93 -10.57
CA ASP A 205 0.80 9.29 -10.75
C ASP A 205 1.34 10.35 -9.75
N VAL A 206 0.67 10.51 -8.60
CA VAL A 206 1.19 11.30 -7.49
C VAL A 206 2.27 10.52 -6.76
N THR A 207 3.39 11.18 -6.45
CA THR A 207 4.48 10.59 -5.65
C THR A 207 4.71 11.43 -4.40
N LEU A 208 4.60 10.80 -3.24
CA LEU A 208 5.11 11.30 -1.97
C LEU A 208 6.38 10.49 -1.68
N GLY A 209 7.52 11.00 -2.14
CA GLY A 209 8.77 10.24 -2.25
C GLY A 209 9.98 10.91 -1.60
N ALA A 210 11.10 10.20 -1.56
CA ALA A 210 12.36 10.77 -1.17
C ALA A 210 12.96 11.63 -2.30
N LEU A 211 13.64 12.72 -1.93
CA LEU A 211 14.37 13.58 -2.89
C LEU A 211 15.83 13.12 -3.02
N HIS A 212 16.45 12.78 -1.90
CA HIS A 212 17.82 12.29 -1.82
C HIS A 212 17.89 11.06 -0.93
N PHE A 213 18.93 10.27 -1.13
CA PHE A 213 19.20 9.11 -0.30
C PHE A 213 20.55 9.30 0.37
N GLU A 214 20.60 9.05 1.67
CA GLU A 214 21.84 9.02 2.43
C GLU A 214 22.57 7.69 2.21
N GLU A 215 23.89 7.70 2.12
CA GLU A 215 24.67 6.47 2.05
C GLU A 215 24.94 5.95 3.47
N GLU A 216 24.93 4.63 3.61
CA GLU A 216 25.27 3.98 4.88
C GLU A 216 26.76 4.11 5.15
N GLU A 217 27.12 4.63 6.32
CA GLU A 217 28.50 4.86 6.68
C GLU A 217 29.30 3.55 6.75
N GLY A 218 30.33 3.44 5.93
CA GLY A 218 31.19 2.26 5.88
C GLY A 218 30.73 1.11 5.01
N ALA A 219 29.59 1.24 4.31
CA ALA A 219 29.07 0.24 3.38
C ALA A 219 29.04 0.79 1.95
N GLU A 220 29.89 0.22 1.07
CA GLU A 220 29.99 0.66 -0.32
C GLU A 220 28.67 0.40 -1.08
N HIS A 221 28.07 1.45 -1.66
CA HIS A 221 26.82 1.43 -2.42
C HIS A 221 25.55 1.03 -1.62
N ALA A 222 25.61 0.99 -0.29
CA ALA A 222 24.42 0.78 0.54
C ALA A 222 23.79 2.13 0.92
N LEU A 223 22.46 2.16 0.90
CA LEU A 223 21.70 3.33 1.35
C LEU A 223 21.29 3.17 2.81
N ALA A 224 21.42 4.25 3.57
CA ALA A 224 20.96 4.31 4.96
C ALA A 224 19.46 4.03 5.05
N LYS A 225 19.06 3.41 6.16
CA LYS A 225 17.65 3.04 6.45
C LYS A 225 17.18 3.72 7.72
N GLY A 226 15.85 3.80 7.92
CA GLY A 226 15.26 4.22 9.18
C GLY A 226 15.36 5.71 9.49
N TYR A 227 15.46 6.60 8.48
CA TYR A 227 15.42 8.05 8.64
C TYR A 227 14.26 8.68 7.88
N GLU A 228 13.84 9.87 8.33
CA GLU A 228 12.79 10.64 7.68
C GLU A 228 13.25 11.15 6.32
N ARG A 229 12.52 10.79 5.25
CA ARG A 229 12.89 11.13 3.88
C ARG A 229 11.70 11.38 2.95
N HIS A 230 10.47 11.28 3.47
CA HIS A 230 9.24 11.46 2.72
C HIS A 230 8.42 12.63 3.26
N PRO A 231 7.45 13.15 2.49
CA PRO A 231 6.69 14.33 2.88
C PRO A 231 5.71 14.10 4.04
N ASP A 232 5.52 15.17 4.82
CA ASP A 232 4.40 15.33 5.76
C ASP A 232 3.31 16.16 5.11
N VAL A 233 2.14 15.57 4.90
CA VAL A 233 1.00 16.21 4.27
C VAL A 233 -0.09 16.47 5.31
N GLY A 234 -0.44 17.73 5.51
CA GLY A 234 -1.50 18.15 6.42
C GLY A 234 -2.90 17.72 5.98
N SER A 235 -3.91 18.24 6.66
CA SER A 235 -5.31 17.90 6.45
C SER A 235 -5.98 18.78 5.38
N HIS A 236 -7.05 18.25 4.75
CA HIS A 236 -7.81 18.96 3.70
C HIS A 236 -6.97 19.34 2.45
N VAL A 237 -5.98 18.53 2.12
CA VAL A 237 -5.08 18.76 0.98
C VAL A 237 -5.59 18.04 -0.26
N VAL A 238 -5.43 18.69 -1.42
CA VAL A 238 -5.70 18.08 -2.73
C VAL A 238 -4.43 18.13 -3.57
N ILE A 239 -3.98 16.97 -4.04
CA ILE A 239 -2.77 16.84 -4.87
C ILE A 239 -3.16 16.34 -6.25
N GLY A 240 -3.00 17.21 -7.26
CA GLY A 240 -3.35 16.95 -8.65
C GLY A 240 -2.48 15.88 -9.30
N ALA A 241 -3.01 15.30 -10.39
CA ALA A 241 -2.38 14.20 -11.12
C ALA A 241 -0.95 14.50 -11.56
N GLY A 242 -0.06 13.49 -11.49
CA GLY A 242 1.32 13.61 -11.93
C GLY A 242 2.24 14.44 -11.03
N THR A 243 1.74 14.97 -9.93
CA THR A 243 2.53 15.77 -8.98
C THR A 243 3.55 14.92 -8.24
N LYS A 244 4.75 15.45 -8.07
CA LYS A 244 5.81 14.88 -7.23
C LYS A 244 6.05 15.81 -6.04
N VAL A 245 5.88 15.28 -4.82
CA VAL A 245 6.27 15.93 -3.58
C VAL A 245 7.41 15.10 -3.01
N LEU A 246 8.60 15.68 -2.94
CA LEU A 246 9.82 14.91 -2.70
C LEU A 246 10.65 15.49 -1.54
N GLY A 247 11.14 14.60 -0.70
CA GLY A 247 11.95 14.91 0.47
C GLY A 247 11.11 15.03 1.75
N ALA A 248 11.77 15.18 2.89
CA ALA A 248 11.14 15.45 4.17
C ALA A 248 10.65 16.90 4.24
N VAL A 249 9.62 17.21 3.44
CA VAL A 249 9.03 18.54 3.33
C VAL A 249 7.61 18.53 3.89
N THR A 250 7.16 19.66 4.41
CA THR A 250 5.82 19.81 4.99
C THR A 250 4.88 20.50 4.01
N VAL A 251 3.74 19.87 3.72
CA VAL A 251 2.61 20.47 3.02
C VAL A 251 1.53 20.79 4.05
N GLY A 252 1.30 22.07 4.34
CA GLY A 252 0.38 22.52 5.36
C GLY A 252 -1.09 22.21 5.04
N ASP A 253 -1.98 22.47 6.02
CA ASP A 253 -3.41 22.23 5.88
C ASP A 253 -4.06 23.11 4.78
N HIS A 254 -5.14 22.60 4.18
CA HIS A 254 -5.92 23.33 3.17
C HIS A 254 -5.11 23.75 1.92
N VAL A 255 -4.05 23.01 1.61
CA VAL A 255 -3.24 23.22 0.40
C VAL A 255 -3.89 22.55 -0.81
N SER A 256 -3.80 23.19 -1.96
CA SER A 256 -4.19 22.61 -3.25
C SER A 256 -3.01 22.67 -4.21
N ILE A 257 -2.52 21.51 -4.63
CA ILE A 257 -1.42 21.38 -5.59
C ILE A 257 -1.99 20.96 -6.95
N GLY A 258 -1.75 21.79 -7.96
CA GLY A 258 -2.16 21.54 -9.33
C GLY A 258 -1.40 20.38 -9.97
N ALA A 259 -1.99 19.81 -11.02
CA ALA A 259 -1.39 18.67 -11.73
C ALA A 259 0.02 18.98 -12.27
N ASN A 260 0.87 17.94 -12.32
CA ASN A 260 2.24 17.98 -12.82
C ASN A 260 3.16 18.97 -12.08
N SER A 261 2.85 19.33 -10.84
CA SER A 261 3.72 20.15 -10.01
C SER A 261 4.91 19.33 -9.47
N TRP A 262 6.02 20.04 -9.23
CA TRP A 262 7.22 19.47 -8.63
C TRP A 262 7.55 20.23 -7.35
N VAL A 263 7.33 19.62 -6.20
CA VAL A 263 7.42 20.24 -4.87
C VAL A 263 8.58 19.61 -4.10
N THR A 264 9.55 20.43 -3.73
CA THR A 264 10.75 20.01 -2.97
C THR A 264 11.05 20.96 -1.80
N GLU A 265 10.10 21.83 -1.48
CA GLU A 265 10.17 22.79 -0.39
C GLU A 265 8.85 22.83 0.36
N ASP A 266 8.87 23.29 1.59
CA ASP A 266 7.67 23.42 2.42
C ASP A 266 6.61 24.30 1.77
N VAL A 267 5.36 23.89 1.87
CA VAL A 267 4.20 24.63 1.39
C VAL A 267 3.36 25.09 2.58
N PRO A 268 3.28 26.40 2.85
CA PRO A 268 2.46 26.92 3.96
C PRO A 268 0.97 26.58 3.80
N ALA A 269 0.27 26.44 4.94
CA ALA A 269 -1.17 26.20 4.94
C ALA A 269 -1.96 27.25 4.11
N ASN A 270 -3.12 26.85 3.60
CA ASN A 270 -4.02 27.69 2.78
C ASN A 270 -3.39 28.20 1.47
N THR A 271 -2.45 27.46 0.92
CA THR A 271 -1.71 27.83 -0.30
C THR A 271 -2.22 27.05 -1.52
N LYS A 272 -2.18 27.69 -2.68
CA LYS A 272 -2.35 27.02 -3.97
C LYS A 272 -1.03 27.01 -4.72
N VAL A 273 -0.56 25.81 -5.09
CA VAL A 273 0.61 25.59 -5.92
C VAL A 273 0.13 25.17 -7.31
N TYR A 274 0.68 25.76 -8.35
CA TYR A 274 0.36 25.40 -9.74
C TYR A 274 1.53 25.73 -10.66
N VAL A 275 1.60 25.03 -11.77
CA VAL A 275 2.60 25.28 -12.81
C VAL A 275 2.24 26.60 -13.51
N SER A 276 3.14 27.60 -13.44
CA SER A 276 2.89 28.96 -13.95
C SER A 276 2.84 29.04 -15.47
N ASP A 277 3.64 28.21 -16.16
CA ASP A 277 3.75 28.19 -17.61
C ASP A 277 3.32 26.83 -18.16
N HIS A 278 2.30 26.83 -19.00
CA HIS A 278 1.93 25.62 -19.73
C HIS A 278 2.95 25.33 -20.84
N PRO A 279 3.27 24.03 -21.11
CA PRO A 279 4.12 23.67 -22.22
C PRO A 279 3.56 24.27 -23.53
N THR A 280 4.39 25.04 -24.24
CA THR A 280 4.04 25.55 -25.57
C THR A 280 4.06 24.42 -26.59
N GLN A 281 3.02 24.32 -27.40
CA GLN A 281 2.96 23.35 -28.49
C GLN A 281 3.29 24.04 -29.80
N GLU A 282 4.35 23.64 -30.47
CA GLU A 282 4.63 24.02 -31.86
C GLU A 282 3.98 23.01 -32.79
N ARG A 283 3.19 23.51 -33.73
CA ARG A 283 2.62 22.71 -34.81
C ARG A 283 3.44 22.93 -36.07
N LYS A 284 4.09 21.89 -36.57
CA LYS A 284 4.72 21.90 -37.89
C LYS A 284 3.79 21.18 -38.86
N GLN A 285 3.42 21.87 -39.94
CA GLN A 285 2.83 21.17 -41.08
C GLN A 285 3.94 20.38 -41.77
N THR A 286 3.74 19.09 -41.95
CA THR A 286 4.56 18.24 -42.80
C THR A 286 3.92 18.24 -44.18
N ASP A 287 4.70 18.59 -45.22
CA ASP A 287 4.32 18.55 -46.64
C ASP A 287 3.98 17.10 -47.05
#